data_9e38c5a3fd65bd35428e054af9e6baa3
#
_entry.id   9e38c5a3fd65bd35428e054af9e6baa3
#
_cell.length_a   1.000
_cell.length_b   1.000
_cell.length_c   1.000
_cell.angle_alpha   90.00
_cell.angle_beta   90.00
_cell.angle_gamma   90.00
#
_symmetry.space_group_name_H-M   'P 1'
#
loop_
_entity.id
_entity.type
_entity.pdbx_description
1 polymer ?
#
loop_
_entity_poly.entity_id
_entity_poly.type
_entity_poly.pdbx_seq_one_letter_code
_entity_poly.pdbx_strand_id
1 'polypeptide(L)' 'MARLSKAARALLEQNLCELNRELAQARVEHDEESIVILEAQVNSTIRELDRK' A
#
# COMPACT_ATOMS: atom_id res chain seq x y z
N MET A 1 8.28 -4.26 22.38
CA MET A 1 7.42 -4.59 21.28
C MET A 1 6.73 -3.41 20.70
N ALA A 2 7.04 -3.09 19.48
CA ALA A 2 6.51 -1.90 18.89
C ALA A 2 5.14 -2.17 18.28
N ARG A 3 4.16 -1.49 18.80
CA ARG A 3 2.83 -1.48 18.25
C ARG A 3 2.67 -0.19 17.49
N LEU A 4 2.04 -0.25 16.34
CA LEU A 4 1.79 0.95 15.59
C LEU A 4 0.86 1.88 16.38
N SER A 5 1.21 3.16 16.45
CA SER A 5 0.35 4.14 17.05
C SER A 5 -0.87 4.35 16.14
N LYS A 6 -1.91 4.95 16.71
CA LYS A 6 -3.10 5.25 15.95
C LYS A 6 -2.79 6.14 14.76
N ALA A 7 -1.93 7.13 14.97
CA ALA A 7 -1.55 8.05 13.90
C ALA A 7 -0.76 7.34 12.81
N ALA A 8 0.18 6.47 13.20
CA ALA A 8 0.97 5.74 12.23
C ALA A 8 0.10 4.79 11.41
N ARG A 9 -0.85 4.14 12.07
CA ARG A 9 -1.77 3.24 11.39
C ARG A 9 -2.63 4.01 10.38
N ALA A 10 -3.12 5.15 10.78
CA ALA A 10 -3.94 5.97 9.89
C ALA A 10 -3.16 6.39 8.65
N LEU A 11 -1.90 6.76 8.83
CA LEU A 11 -1.04 7.13 7.70
C LEU A 11 -0.81 5.96 6.76
N LEU A 12 -0.60 4.77 7.31
CA LEU A 12 -0.40 3.58 6.50
C LEU A 12 -1.67 3.22 5.72
N GLU A 13 -2.82 3.36 6.35
CA GLU A 13 -4.09 3.07 5.69
C GLU A 13 -4.36 4.07 4.57
N GLN A 14 -4.04 5.33 4.81
CA GLN A 14 -4.18 6.36 3.78
C GLN A 14 -3.25 6.06 2.60
N ASN A 15 -2.03 5.69 2.91
CA ASN A 15 -1.05 5.32 1.89
C ASN A 15 -1.53 4.13 1.07
N LEU A 16 -2.10 3.14 1.74
CA LEU A 16 -2.63 1.96 1.07
C LEU A 16 -3.75 2.33 0.11
N CYS A 17 -4.62 3.23 0.53
CA CYS A 17 -5.71 3.69 -0.30
C CYS A 17 -5.18 4.36 -1.57
N GLU A 18 -4.16 5.21 -1.43
CA GLU A 18 -3.56 5.88 -2.57
C GLU A 18 -2.86 4.89 -3.50
N LEU A 19 -2.17 3.93 -2.93
CA LEU A 19 -1.49 2.90 -3.72
C LEU A 19 -2.50 2.07 -4.51
N ASN A 20 -3.61 1.71 -3.89
CA ASN A 20 -4.65 0.95 -4.57
C ASN A 20 -5.25 1.75 -5.73
N ARG A 21 -5.41 3.05 -5.55
CA ARG A 21 -5.92 3.92 -6.61
C ARG A 21 -4.95 3.96 -7.78
N GLU A 22 -3.67 4.13 -7.48
CA GLU A 22 -2.65 4.16 -8.51
C GLU A 22 -2.54 2.81 -9.22
N LEU A 23 -2.69 1.74 -8.47
CA LEU A 23 -2.65 0.41 -9.05
C LEU A 23 -3.80 0.20 -10.03
N ALA A 24 -5.00 0.65 -9.65
CA ALA A 24 -6.14 0.56 -10.54
C ALA A 24 -5.89 1.34 -11.83
N GLN A 25 -5.29 2.52 -11.72
CA GLN A 25 -4.97 3.34 -12.89
C GLN A 25 -3.94 2.63 -13.77
N ALA A 26 -2.91 2.05 -13.15
CA ALA A 26 -1.88 1.34 -13.89
C ALA A 26 -2.47 0.15 -14.65
N ARG A 27 -3.45 -0.52 -14.06
CA ARG A 27 -4.11 -1.65 -14.71
C ARG A 27 -4.90 -1.18 -15.93
N VAL A 28 -5.57 -0.05 -15.80
CA VAL A 28 -6.33 0.51 -16.92
C VAL A 28 -5.38 0.85 -18.07
N GLU A 29 -4.19 1.34 -17.74
CA GLU A 29 -3.21 1.72 -18.74
C GLU A 29 -2.34 0.56 -19.21
N HIS A 30 -2.53 -0.62 -18.63
CA HIS A 30 -1.73 -1.82 -18.93
C HIS A 30 -0.24 -1.60 -18.71
N ASP A 31 0.08 -0.80 -17.69
CA ASP A 31 1.47 -0.49 -17.34
C ASP A 31 1.98 -1.57 -16.38
N GLU A 32 2.45 -2.67 -16.95
CA GLU A 32 2.84 -3.83 -16.16
C GLU A 32 3.98 -3.54 -15.19
N GLU A 33 4.90 -2.68 -15.60
CA GLU A 33 6.03 -2.32 -14.76
C GLU A 33 5.55 -1.63 -13.50
N SER A 34 4.67 -0.65 -13.66
CA SER A 34 4.10 0.06 -12.52
C SER A 34 3.25 -0.86 -11.66
N ILE A 35 2.52 -1.80 -12.29
CA ILE A 35 1.70 -2.75 -11.55
C ILE A 35 2.57 -3.56 -10.60
N VAL A 36 3.69 -4.07 -11.07
CA VAL A 36 4.60 -4.87 -10.25
C VAL A 36 5.11 -4.04 -9.08
N ILE A 37 5.55 -2.83 -9.36
CA ILE A 37 6.10 -1.96 -8.32
C ILE A 37 5.02 -1.60 -7.29
N LEU A 38 3.85 -1.24 -7.76
CA LEU A 38 2.76 -0.84 -6.86
C LEU A 38 2.26 -2.01 -6.03
N GLU A 39 2.19 -3.20 -6.62
CA GLU A 39 1.79 -4.39 -5.88
C GLU A 39 2.78 -4.69 -4.75
N ALA A 40 4.06 -4.52 -5.03
CA ALA A 40 5.08 -4.73 -4.00
C ALA A 40 4.89 -3.74 -2.85
N GLN A 41 4.58 -2.48 -3.18
CA GLN A 41 4.35 -1.46 -2.17
C GLN A 41 3.08 -1.72 -1.37
N VAL A 42 2.02 -2.16 -2.04
CA VAL A 42 0.77 -2.51 -1.35
C VAL A 42 1.01 -3.64 -0.38
N ASN A 43 1.70 -4.69 -0.83
CA ASN A 43 1.98 -5.83 0.03
C ASN A 43 2.84 -5.44 1.23
N SER A 44 3.80 -4.57 1.02
CA SER A 44 4.66 -4.09 2.09
C SER A 44 3.85 -3.30 3.13
N THR A 45 2.92 -2.46 2.66
CA THR A 45 2.09 -1.66 3.54
C THR A 45 1.14 -2.55 4.34
N ILE A 46 0.54 -3.54 3.69
CA ILE A 46 -0.34 -4.49 4.39
C ILE A 46 0.44 -5.23 5.47
N ARG A 47 1.66 -5.63 5.16
CA ARG A 47 2.50 -6.34 6.11
C ARG A 47 2.78 -5.46 7.33
N GLU A 48 3.03 -4.18 7.12
CA GLU A 48 3.26 -3.26 8.22
C GLU A 48 2.00 -3.10 9.07
N LEU A 49 0.83 -3.01 8.44
CA LEU A 49 -0.42 -2.89 9.18
C LEU A 49 -0.74 -4.14 9.98
N ASP A 50 -0.34 -5.30 9.48
CA ASP A 50 -0.61 -6.57 10.12
C ASP A 50 0.42 -6.91 11.20
N ARG A 51 1.40 -6.07 11.38
CA ARG A 51 2.45 -6.29 12.37
C ARG A 51 1.87 -6.19 13.78
N LYS A 52 2.22 -7.15 14.62
CA LYS A 52 1.75 -7.19 16.02
C LYS A 52 2.83 -6.84 17.01
#